data_c112d0ca0ac6808848e9cb1a712f4601
#
_entry.id   c112d0ca0ac6808848e9cb1a712f4601
#
_cell.length_a   1.000
_cell.length_b   1.000
_cell.length_c   1.000
_cell.angle_alpha   90.00
_cell.angle_beta   90.00
_cell.angle_gamma   90.00
#
_symmetry.space_group_name_H-M   'P 1'
#
loop_
_entity.id
_entity.type
_entity.pdbx_description
1 polymer ?
#
loop_
_entity_poly.entity_id
_entity_poly.type
_entity_poly.pdbx_seq_one_letter_code
_entity_poly.pdbx_strand_id
1 'polypeptide(L)'
;ETGADIITHESFRMFFDPTEPDDVDVETAATPRVPFGDTPWGGPGHSLPWRRKMYYKGSSRFPTLFRAPKPTIRLAEGEHISLAGREWMAIHTPGHTEDHLCLFDPEAGVMLCGDHVLPTITPHISGMTKNVDPLKGFFDSLDKVGAFGSQVKISLPAHGLPFENLALRCDQIKEHHVGRLDKLRVVASELDKPLTVTEYSGHLF
;
A
#
# COMPACT_ATOMS: atom_id res chain seq x y z
N GLU A 1 -12.36 25.14 -1.15
CA GLU A 1 -12.74 23.70 -1.30
C GLU A 1 -13.33 23.52 -2.69
N THR A 2 -12.86 22.51 -3.42
CA THR A 2 -13.23 22.30 -4.83
C THR A 2 -14.61 21.62 -4.98
N GLY A 3 -15.16 21.04 -3.90
CA GLY A 3 -16.38 20.22 -3.95
C GLY A 3 -16.19 18.89 -4.71
N ALA A 4 -14.95 18.46 -4.96
CA ALA A 4 -14.68 17.19 -5.61
C ALA A 4 -14.96 16.01 -4.67
N ASP A 5 -15.50 14.92 -5.23
CA ASP A 5 -15.67 13.68 -4.51
C ASP A 5 -14.31 13.04 -4.18
N ILE A 6 -14.25 12.41 -3.02
CA ILE A 6 -13.09 11.63 -2.57
C ILE A 6 -13.52 10.17 -2.51
N ILE A 7 -12.92 9.38 -3.37
CA ILE A 7 -13.24 7.98 -3.54
C ILE A 7 -12.18 7.15 -2.84
N THR A 8 -12.61 6.19 -2.02
CA THR A 8 -11.71 5.29 -1.29
C THR A 8 -12.29 3.87 -1.28
N HIS A 9 -11.46 2.90 -0.89
CA HIS A 9 -11.98 1.59 -0.51
C HIS A 9 -12.83 1.69 0.78
N GLU A 10 -13.79 0.79 0.96
CA GLU A 10 -14.66 0.77 2.15
C GLU A 10 -13.88 0.63 3.47
N SER A 11 -12.75 -0.10 3.44
CA SER A 11 -11.87 -0.29 4.60
C SER A 11 -11.01 0.92 4.95
N PHE A 12 -10.98 1.95 4.09
CA PHE A 12 -10.17 3.13 4.35
C PHE A 12 -10.52 3.76 5.70
N ARG A 13 -9.50 3.98 6.52
CA ARG A 13 -9.59 4.69 7.80
C ARG A 13 -8.54 5.79 7.83
N MET A 14 -8.98 6.97 8.20
CA MET A 14 -8.04 8.08 8.41
C MET A 14 -7.26 7.85 9.69
N PHE A 15 -5.95 7.78 9.57
CA PHE A 15 -5.02 7.51 10.66
C PHE A 15 -5.15 8.46 11.88
N PHE A 16 -5.88 9.56 11.74
CA PHE A 16 -6.02 10.61 12.76
C PHE A 16 -7.46 11.08 12.97
N ASP A 17 -8.48 10.35 12.51
CA ASP A 17 -9.87 10.72 12.80
C ASP A 17 -10.36 9.99 14.07
N PRO A 18 -10.43 10.68 15.23
CA PRO A 18 -10.91 10.08 16.46
C PRO A 18 -12.42 9.83 16.45
N THR A 19 -13.13 10.26 15.39
CA THR A 19 -14.59 10.13 15.26
C THR A 19 -15.03 8.94 14.41
N GLU A 20 -14.12 8.32 13.67
CA GLU A 20 -14.40 7.01 13.05
C GLU A 20 -14.31 5.94 14.13
N PRO A 21 -15.38 5.19 14.42
CA PRO A 21 -15.31 4.08 15.36
C PRO A 21 -14.26 3.09 14.84
N ASP A 22 -13.31 2.73 15.69
CA ASP A 22 -12.53 1.52 15.45
C ASP A 22 -13.54 0.38 15.34
N ASP A 23 -13.66 -0.25 14.17
CA ASP A 23 -14.40 -1.50 14.03
C ASP A 23 -13.66 -2.54 14.89
N VAL A 24 -14.21 -2.75 16.07
CA VAL A 24 -13.60 -3.52 17.18
C VAL A 24 -13.53 -5.01 16.86
N ASP A 25 -14.12 -5.46 15.76
CA ASP A 25 -14.29 -6.88 15.43
C ASP A 25 -13.17 -7.49 14.56
N VAL A 26 -12.18 -6.70 14.15
CA VAL A 26 -10.97 -7.30 13.59
C VAL A 26 -10.03 -7.57 14.75
N GLU A 27 -9.85 -8.84 15.11
CA GLU A 27 -8.76 -9.28 15.99
C GLU A 27 -7.47 -8.63 15.49
N THR A 28 -7.18 -7.50 16.07
CA THR A 28 -5.94 -6.80 15.87
C THR A 28 -4.90 -7.72 16.50
N ALA A 29 -4.21 -8.51 15.68
CA ALA A 29 -2.92 -9.02 16.10
C ALA A 29 -2.20 -7.77 16.62
N ALA A 30 -2.01 -7.71 17.93
CA ALA A 30 -1.47 -6.55 18.60
C ALA A 30 -0.09 -6.32 18.01
N THR A 31 -0.04 -5.49 16.97
CA THR A 31 1.24 -4.95 16.51
C THR A 31 1.74 -4.19 17.72
N PRO A 32 2.81 -4.63 18.39
CA PRO A 32 3.28 -3.92 19.56
C PRO A 32 3.48 -2.48 19.11
N ARG A 33 2.78 -1.54 19.76
CA ARG A 33 3.07 -0.11 19.60
C ARG A 33 4.50 0.05 20.07
N VAL A 34 5.42 0.04 19.10
CA VAL A 34 6.83 0.26 19.40
C VAL A 34 6.92 1.67 19.94
N PRO A 35 7.33 1.88 21.19
CA PRO A 35 7.59 3.21 21.71
C PRO A 35 8.55 3.91 20.73
N PHE A 36 8.38 5.23 20.54
CA PHE A 36 9.33 6.03 19.77
C PHE A 36 10.74 5.81 20.36
N GLY A 37 11.50 4.93 19.75
CA GLY A 37 12.79 4.47 20.23
C GLY A 37 13.35 3.46 19.26
N ASP A 38 13.45 2.23 19.69
CA ASP A 38 13.98 1.16 18.87
C ASP A 38 12.92 0.60 17.93
N THR A 39 13.31 0.27 16.70
CA THR A 39 12.41 -0.37 15.74
C THR A 39 12.24 -1.86 16.08
N PRO A 40 11.06 -2.49 15.82
CA PRO A 40 10.85 -3.91 16.12
C PRO A 40 11.79 -4.84 15.32
N TRP A 41 12.39 -4.32 14.26
CA TRP A 41 13.36 -5.04 13.42
C TRP A 41 14.82 -4.76 13.80
N GLY A 42 15.08 -4.10 14.94
CA GLY A 42 16.41 -3.73 15.43
C GLY A 42 17.00 -2.52 14.72
N GLY A 43 17.52 -1.60 15.50
CA GLY A 43 18.14 -0.37 15.04
C GLY A 43 17.54 0.88 15.69
N PRO A 44 18.25 2.01 15.65
CA PRO A 44 17.77 3.25 16.22
C PRO A 44 16.50 3.71 15.51
N GLY A 45 15.48 4.04 16.28
CA GLY A 45 14.23 4.58 15.76
C GLY A 45 14.48 5.86 14.94
N HIS A 46 13.74 6.00 13.83
CA HIS A 46 13.81 7.24 13.06
C HIS A 46 13.29 8.40 13.89
N SER A 47 14.20 9.28 14.32
CA SER A 47 13.81 10.51 14.97
C SER A 47 13.26 11.47 13.93
N LEU A 48 11.93 11.68 13.93
CA LEU A 48 11.34 12.72 13.12
C LEU A 48 11.96 14.09 13.48
N PRO A 49 12.30 14.92 12.48
CA PRO A 49 12.72 16.29 12.72
C PRO A 49 11.73 17.02 13.64
N TRP A 50 12.25 17.84 14.56
CA TRP A 50 11.42 18.50 15.58
C TRP A 50 10.23 19.27 15.00
N ARG A 51 10.39 19.87 13.80
CA ARG A 51 9.32 20.55 13.06
C ARG A 51 8.17 19.60 12.69
N ARG A 52 8.47 18.39 12.25
CA ARG A 52 7.46 17.36 11.98
C ARG A 52 6.79 16.87 13.28
N LYS A 53 7.57 16.68 14.35
CA LYS A 53 7.00 16.35 15.68
C LYS A 53 6.03 17.43 16.15
N MET A 54 6.40 18.71 15.99
CA MET A 54 5.51 19.85 16.32
C MET A 54 4.26 19.88 15.43
N TYR A 55 4.40 19.60 14.13
CA TYR A 55 3.28 19.54 13.21
C TYR A 55 2.29 18.43 13.62
N TYR A 56 2.75 17.21 13.85
CA TYR A 56 1.89 16.10 14.30
C TYR A 56 1.26 16.36 15.67
N LYS A 57 2.02 16.96 16.59
CA LYS A 57 1.48 17.35 17.90
C LYS A 57 0.44 18.47 17.79
N GLY A 58 0.63 19.40 16.85
CA GLY A 58 -0.33 20.46 16.55
C GLY A 58 -1.59 19.91 15.87
N SER A 59 -1.47 19.01 14.90
CA SER A 59 -2.60 18.40 14.20
C SER A 59 -3.48 17.57 15.13
N SER A 60 -2.88 16.83 16.07
CA SER A 60 -3.64 16.07 17.07
C SER A 60 -4.33 16.97 18.12
N ARG A 61 -3.76 18.13 18.42
CA ARG A 61 -4.33 19.08 19.41
C ARG A 61 -5.39 19.99 18.81
N PHE A 62 -5.30 20.30 17.52
CA PHE A 62 -6.21 21.19 16.80
C PHE A 62 -6.74 20.54 15.51
N PRO A 63 -7.53 19.47 15.61
CA PRO A 63 -8.01 18.72 14.45
C PRO A 63 -8.87 19.58 13.50
N THR A 64 -9.47 20.67 14.00
CA THR A 64 -10.26 21.60 13.20
C THR A 64 -9.44 22.47 12.24
N LEU A 65 -8.14 22.68 12.54
CA LEU A 65 -7.21 23.44 11.68
C LEU A 65 -6.55 22.55 10.60
N PHE A 66 -6.52 21.23 10.83
CA PHE A 66 -5.88 20.23 9.96
C PHE A 66 -6.92 19.22 9.48
N ARG A 67 -8.09 19.71 9.02
CA ARG A 67 -9.11 18.82 8.47
C ARG A 67 -8.58 18.12 7.23
N ALA A 68 -8.25 16.86 7.38
CA ALA A 68 -8.12 16.01 6.22
C ALA A 68 -9.50 15.83 5.57
N PRO A 69 -9.58 15.83 4.25
CA PRO A 69 -10.83 15.64 3.55
C PRO A 69 -11.39 14.24 3.84
N LYS A 70 -12.69 14.17 4.15
CA LYS A 70 -13.37 12.89 4.40
C LYS A 70 -13.76 12.23 3.08
N PRO A 71 -13.69 10.89 2.98
CA PRO A 71 -14.25 10.17 1.85
C PRO A 71 -15.74 10.46 1.69
N THR A 72 -16.14 10.75 0.46
CA THR A 72 -17.56 10.95 0.09
C THR A 72 -18.15 9.71 -0.52
N ILE A 73 -17.31 8.87 -1.15
CA ILE A 73 -17.70 7.61 -1.79
C ILE A 73 -16.76 6.51 -1.29
N ARG A 74 -17.33 5.41 -0.85
CA ARG A 74 -16.59 4.20 -0.46
C ARG A 74 -16.98 3.07 -1.38
N LEU A 75 -16.01 2.39 -1.95
CA LEU A 75 -16.19 1.29 -2.89
C LEU A 75 -15.72 -0.02 -2.27
N ALA A 76 -16.52 -1.05 -2.42
CA ALA A 76 -16.12 -2.44 -2.15
C ALA A 76 -15.46 -3.06 -3.40
N GLU A 77 -14.87 -4.24 -3.22
CA GLU A 77 -14.33 -5.06 -4.31
C GLU A 77 -15.41 -5.32 -5.36
N GLY A 78 -15.09 -5.06 -6.63
CA GLY A 78 -15.97 -5.31 -7.78
C GLY A 78 -17.10 -4.29 -7.96
N GLU A 79 -17.24 -3.30 -7.09
CA GLU A 79 -18.22 -2.24 -7.30
C GLU A 79 -17.86 -1.35 -8.49
N HIS A 80 -18.89 -0.81 -9.13
CA HIS A 80 -18.75 0.06 -10.29
C HIS A 80 -19.03 1.51 -9.92
N ILE A 81 -18.26 2.41 -10.52
CA ILE A 81 -18.43 3.84 -10.39
C ILE A 81 -18.32 4.54 -11.73
N SER A 82 -19.23 5.48 -11.98
CA SER A 82 -19.17 6.31 -13.19
C SER A 82 -18.32 7.55 -12.96
N LEU A 83 -17.18 7.65 -13.66
CA LEU A 83 -16.25 8.77 -13.57
C LEU A 83 -15.88 9.25 -14.97
N ALA A 84 -15.98 10.55 -15.20
CA ALA A 84 -15.64 11.18 -16.48
C ALA A 84 -16.35 10.56 -17.68
N GLY A 85 -17.60 10.14 -17.50
CA GLY A 85 -18.42 9.51 -18.54
C GLY A 85 -18.03 8.07 -18.90
N ARG A 86 -17.29 7.38 -18.01
CA ARG A 86 -16.85 5.99 -18.13
C ARG A 86 -17.24 5.19 -16.90
N GLU A 87 -17.49 3.90 -17.09
CA GLU A 87 -17.72 2.97 -15.98
C GLU A 87 -16.41 2.31 -15.58
N TRP A 88 -16.10 2.40 -14.28
CA TRP A 88 -14.90 1.83 -13.68
C TRP A 88 -15.27 0.80 -12.63
N MET A 89 -14.66 -0.37 -12.73
CA MET A 89 -14.77 -1.40 -11.70
C MET A 89 -13.65 -1.24 -10.68
N ALA A 90 -14.01 -1.19 -9.41
CA ALA A 90 -13.06 -1.13 -8.30
C ALA A 90 -12.44 -2.50 -8.03
N ILE A 91 -11.12 -2.54 -7.92
CA ILE A 91 -10.34 -3.73 -7.59
C ILE A 91 -9.53 -3.41 -6.34
N HIS A 92 -9.86 -4.04 -5.23
CA HIS A 92 -9.10 -3.89 -3.99
C HIS A 92 -7.76 -4.60 -4.08
N THR A 93 -6.68 -3.86 -3.91
CA THR A 93 -5.30 -4.31 -4.12
C THR A 93 -4.41 -3.97 -2.92
N PRO A 94 -4.65 -4.62 -1.76
CA PRO A 94 -3.83 -4.38 -0.57
C PRO A 94 -2.35 -4.72 -0.82
N GLY A 95 -1.46 -3.92 -0.24
CA GLY A 95 -0.01 -4.11 -0.36
C GLY A 95 0.76 -2.82 -0.13
N HIS A 96 0.73 -1.88 -1.07
CA HIS A 96 1.30 -0.54 -0.86
C HIS A 96 0.61 0.17 0.31
N THR A 97 -0.71 0.18 0.31
CA THR A 97 -1.56 0.46 1.48
C THR A 97 -2.60 -0.66 1.64
N GLU A 98 -3.24 -0.77 2.80
CA GLU A 98 -4.26 -1.79 3.05
C GLU A 98 -5.55 -1.56 2.26
N ASP A 99 -5.82 -0.32 1.95
CA ASP A 99 -7.03 0.20 1.32
C ASP A 99 -6.83 0.59 -0.14
N HIS A 100 -5.70 0.18 -0.75
CA HIS A 100 -5.38 0.53 -2.13
C HIS A 100 -6.43 0.01 -3.11
N LEU A 101 -6.81 0.85 -4.07
CA LEU A 101 -7.71 0.53 -5.17
C LEU A 101 -7.02 0.72 -6.52
N CYS A 102 -7.16 -0.28 -7.39
CA CYS A 102 -7.07 -0.09 -8.83
C CYS A 102 -8.48 0.12 -9.40
N LEU A 103 -8.59 0.82 -10.52
CA LEU A 103 -9.85 0.99 -11.24
C LEU A 103 -9.68 0.50 -12.67
N PHE A 104 -10.60 -0.36 -13.11
CA PHE A 104 -10.57 -0.95 -14.45
C PHE A 104 -11.76 -0.47 -15.28
N ASP A 105 -11.48 0.09 -16.47
CA ASP A 105 -12.47 0.40 -17.50
C ASP A 105 -12.45 -0.75 -18.54
N PRO A 106 -13.44 -1.65 -18.52
CA PRO A 106 -13.47 -2.79 -19.43
C PRO A 106 -13.78 -2.41 -20.90
N GLU A 107 -14.44 -1.28 -21.13
CA GLU A 107 -14.78 -0.83 -22.48
C GLU A 107 -13.53 -0.32 -23.22
N ALA A 108 -12.75 0.52 -22.57
CA ALA A 108 -11.52 1.05 -23.16
C ALA A 108 -10.31 0.13 -22.98
N GLY A 109 -10.35 -0.81 -22.03
CA GLY A 109 -9.21 -1.65 -21.64
C GLY A 109 -8.15 -0.83 -20.91
N VAL A 110 -8.56 0.06 -20.02
CA VAL A 110 -7.67 0.92 -19.24
C VAL A 110 -7.66 0.51 -17.78
N MET A 111 -6.47 0.35 -17.20
CA MET A 111 -6.29 0.09 -15.77
C MET A 111 -5.61 1.29 -15.10
N LEU A 112 -6.27 1.91 -14.13
CA LEU A 112 -5.62 2.84 -13.20
C LEU A 112 -4.98 2.03 -12.09
N CYS A 113 -3.64 1.92 -12.12
CA CYS A 113 -2.90 1.04 -11.22
C CYS A 113 -2.53 1.69 -9.87
N GLY A 114 -2.67 3.01 -9.74
CA GLY A 114 -2.17 3.71 -8.57
C GLY A 114 -0.69 3.40 -8.31
N ASP A 115 -0.36 3.19 -7.04
CA ASP A 115 0.98 2.76 -6.61
C ASP A 115 1.12 1.24 -6.48
N HIS A 116 0.14 0.46 -6.96
CA HIS A 116 0.19 -1.00 -6.88
C HIS A 116 1.11 -1.61 -7.93
N VAL A 117 0.99 -1.19 -9.20
CA VAL A 117 1.83 -1.67 -10.30
C VAL A 117 2.51 -0.48 -10.98
N LEU A 118 3.82 -0.37 -10.80
CA LEU A 118 4.64 0.70 -11.36
C LEU A 118 5.52 0.16 -12.50
N PRO A 119 5.78 0.95 -13.57
CA PRO A 119 6.42 0.45 -14.78
C PRO A 119 7.88 0.05 -14.61
N THR A 120 8.63 0.71 -13.74
CA THR A 120 10.09 0.55 -13.64
C THR A 120 10.57 0.17 -12.25
N ILE A 121 9.87 0.61 -11.20
CA ILE A 121 10.24 0.34 -9.81
C ILE A 121 9.22 -0.59 -9.16
N THR A 122 9.60 -1.21 -8.04
CA THR A 122 8.65 -1.92 -7.17
C THR A 122 8.11 -0.96 -6.12
N PRO A 123 6.81 -0.97 -5.83
CA PRO A 123 6.24 -0.13 -4.79
C PRO A 123 6.76 -0.54 -3.41
N HIS A 124 6.78 0.42 -2.49
CA HIS A 124 6.97 0.13 -1.08
C HIS A 124 5.77 -0.66 -0.55
N ILE A 125 6.02 -1.75 0.16
CA ILE A 125 4.98 -2.50 0.87
C ILE A 125 5.00 -2.07 2.33
N SER A 126 3.88 -1.56 2.81
CA SER A 126 3.80 -1.07 4.18
C SER A 126 3.91 -2.21 5.18
N GLY A 127 4.86 -2.08 6.13
CA GLY A 127 4.92 -2.97 7.29
C GLY A 127 4.02 -2.49 8.45
N MET A 128 3.40 -1.31 8.31
CA MET A 128 2.44 -0.76 9.28
C MET A 128 1.02 -1.09 8.83
N THR A 129 0.68 -2.35 8.86
CA THR A 129 -0.60 -2.89 8.38
C THR A 129 -1.16 -3.86 9.41
N LYS A 130 -2.46 -4.08 9.40
CA LYS A 130 -3.12 -5.12 10.20
C LYS A 130 -2.92 -6.52 9.60
N ASN A 131 -2.46 -6.59 8.35
CA ASN A 131 -2.18 -7.86 7.69
C ASN A 131 -0.93 -8.52 8.31
N VAL A 132 -1.05 -9.76 8.71
CA VAL A 132 0.05 -10.56 9.29
C VAL A 132 1.16 -10.80 8.27
N ASP A 133 0.81 -10.95 7.00
CA ASP A 133 1.75 -11.13 5.88
C ASP A 133 1.43 -10.15 4.74
N PRO A 134 1.89 -8.90 4.84
CA PRO A 134 1.61 -7.89 3.83
C PRO A 134 2.24 -8.21 2.47
N LEU A 135 3.36 -8.93 2.43
CA LEU A 135 3.99 -9.33 1.18
C LEU A 135 3.15 -10.38 0.45
N LYS A 136 2.59 -11.36 1.18
CA LYS A 136 1.66 -12.32 0.59
C LYS A 136 0.41 -11.61 0.06
N GLY A 137 -0.17 -10.70 0.84
CA GLY A 137 -1.32 -9.90 0.41
C GLY A 137 -1.04 -9.10 -0.85
N PHE A 138 0.16 -8.53 -0.97
CA PHE A 138 0.61 -7.85 -2.17
C PHE A 138 0.74 -8.79 -3.37
N PHE A 139 1.27 -10.01 -3.19
CA PHE A 139 1.36 -11.01 -4.25
C PHE A 139 -0.02 -11.47 -4.73
N ASP A 140 -0.94 -11.75 -3.79
CA ASP A 140 -2.32 -12.12 -4.12
C ASP A 140 -3.02 -10.99 -4.93
N SER A 141 -2.72 -9.74 -4.60
CA SER A 141 -3.22 -8.57 -5.32
C SER A 141 -2.60 -8.44 -6.72
N LEU A 142 -1.30 -8.72 -6.88
CA LEU A 142 -0.65 -8.75 -8.20
C LEU A 142 -1.23 -9.84 -9.09
N ASP A 143 -1.53 -11.03 -8.54
CA ASP A 143 -2.18 -12.12 -9.28
C ASP A 143 -3.59 -11.70 -9.72
N LYS A 144 -4.35 -11.07 -8.82
CA LYS A 144 -5.69 -10.55 -9.12
C LYS A 144 -5.64 -9.54 -10.27
N VAL A 145 -4.77 -8.55 -10.21
CA VAL A 145 -4.64 -7.52 -11.25
C VAL A 145 -4.07 -8.11 -12.53
N GLY A 146 -3.10 -9.00 -12.45
CA GLY A 146 -2.50 -9.70 -13.59
C GLY A 146 -3.50 -10.53 -14.38
N ALA A 147 -4.54 -11.08 -13.73
CA ALA A 147 -5.61 -11.83 -14.41
C ALA A 147 -6.41 -10.99 -15.40
N PHE A 148 -6.41 -9.67 -15.27
CA PHE A 148 -7.01 -8.75 -16.25
C PHE A 148 -6.09 -8.46 -17.44
N GLY A 149 -4.85 -8.97 -17.46
CA GLY A 149 -3.84 -8.62 -18.46
C GLY A 149 -4.27 -8.77 -19.91
N SER A 150 -5.11 -9.76 -20.24
CA SER A 150 -5.64 -9.94 -21.61
C SER A 150 -6.70 -8.90 -22.00
N GLN A 151 -7.30 -8.22 -21.02
CA GLN A 151 -8.34 -7.21 -21.23
C GLN A 151 -7.78 -5.79 -21.16
N VAL A 152 -6.59 -5.63 -20.52
CA VAL A 152 -5.95 -4.33 -20.34
C VAL A 152 -5.03 -4.03 -21.51
N LYS A 153 -5.34 -2.95 -22.23
CA LYS A 153 -4.53 -2.42 -23.34
C LYS A 153 -3.46 -1.47 -22.85
N ILE A 154 -3.80 -0.67 -21.82
CA ILE A 154 -2.91 0.34 -21.24
C ILE A 154 -3.10 0.45 -19.74
N SER A 155 -2.01 0.52 -19.02
CA SER A 155 -1.95 0.70 -17.58
C SER A 155 -1.45 2.10 -17.25
N LEU A 156 -2.16 2.79 -16.36
CA LEU A 156 -1.87 4.15 -15.92
C LEU A 156 -1.43 4.11 -14.46
N PRO A 157 -0.13 4.19 -14.18
CA PRO A 157 0.40 4.19 -12.82
C PRO A 157 0.35 5.58 -12.18
N ALA A 158 0.48 5.66 -10.85
CA ALA A 158 0.63 6.93 -10.16
C ALA A 158 2.00 7.58 -10.38
N HIS A 159 3.03 6.77 -10.67
CA HIS A 159 4.39 7.20 -10.96
C HIS A 159 4.95 6.54 -12.21
N GLY A 160 5.64 7.31 -13.03
CA GLY A 160 6.22 6.86 -14.29
C GLY A 160 5.29 7.08 -15.48
N LEU A 161 5.59 6.43 -16.60
CA LEU A 161 4.82 6.54 -17.83
C LEU A 161 3.78 5.43 -17.94
N PRO A 162 2.69 5.65 -18.69
CA PRO A 162 1.78 4.58 -19.08
C PRO A 162 2.54 3.39 -19.68
N PHE A 163 2.05 2.17 -19.45
CA PHE A 163 2.70 0.96 -19.93
C PHE A 163 1.67 -0.09 -20.37
N GLU A 164 2.12 -1.00 -21.21
CA GLU A 164 1.38 -2.16 -21.70
C GLU A 164 1.84 -3.44 -20.97
N ASN A 165 1.22 -4.58 -21.28
CA ASN A 165 1.61 -5.89 -20.73
C ASN A 165 1.54 -5.98 -19.20
N LEU A 166 0.40 -5.57 -18.64
CA LEU A 166 0.14 -5.54 -17.20
C LEU A 166 0.50 -6.85 -16.50
N ALA A 167 0.07 -8.01 -17.05
CA ALA A 167 0.34 -9.32 -16.45
C ALA A 167 1.85 -9.58 -16.33
N LEU A 168 2.60 -9.35 -17.42
CA LEU A 168 4.06 -9.51 -17.39
C LEU A 168 4.71 -8.62 -16.33
N ARG A 169 4.21 -7.39 -16.19
CA ARG A 169 4.76 -6.48 -15.17
C ARG A 169 4.46 -6.95 -13.74
N CYS A 170 3.28 -7.47 -13.49
CA CYS A 170 2.94 -8.10 -12.20
C CYS A 170 3.90 -9.25 -11.86
N ASP A 171 4.17 -10.13 -12.84
CA ASP A 171 5.10 -11.24 -12.67
C ASP A 171 6.53 -10.75 -12.36
N GLN A 172 7.04 -9.76 -13.10
CA GLN A 172 8.36 -9.16 -12.86
C GLN A 172 8.50 -8.58 -11.46
N ILE A 173 7.46 -7.94 -10.93
CA ILE A 173 7.45 -7.42 -9.56
C ILE A 173 7.53 -8.57 -8.55
N LYS A 174 6.76 -9.64 -8.75
CA LYS A 174 6.81 -10.83 -7.89
C LYS A 174 8.19 -11.47 -7.92
N GLU A 175 8.75 -11.72 -9.12
CA GLU A 175 10.08 -12.31 -9.29
C GLU A 175 11.16 -11.48 -8.59
N HIS A 176 11.09 -10.15 -8.66
CA HIS A 176 12.01 -9.28 -7.94
C HIS A 176 11.98 -9.52 -6.43
N HIS A 177 10.80 -9.62 -5.82
CA HIS A 177 10.67 -9.89 -4.39
C HIS A 177 11.10 -11.31 -4.02
N VAL A 178 10.74 -12.32 -4.83
CA VAL A 178 11.19 -13.70 -4.64
C VAL A 178 12.72 -13.79 -4.67
N GLY A 179 13.35 -13.14 -5.65
CA GLY A 179 14.81 -13.09 -5.73
C GLY A 179 15.47 -12.43 -4.51
N ARG A 180 14.83 -11.44 -3.90
CA ARG A 180 15.31 -10.83 -2.65
C ARG A 180 15.14 -11.75 -1.45
N LEU A 181 14.03 -12.48 -1.36
CA LEU A 181 13.81 -13.49 -0.33
C LEU A 181 14.85 -14.63 -0.44
N ASP A 182 15.19 -15.06 -1.65
CA ASP A 182 16.19 -16.09 -1.87
C ASP A 182 17.59 -15.61 -1.46
N LYS A 183 17.97 -14.38 -1.80
CA LYS A 183 19.19 -13.76 -1.28
C LYS A 183 19.22 -13.75 0.25
N LEU A 184 18.10 -13.37 0.87
CA LEU A 184 17.99 -13.35 2.33
C LEU A 184 18.20 -14.75 2.93
N ARG A 185 17.60 -15.79 2.33
CA ARG A 185 17.79 -17.19 2.75
C ARG A 185 19.24 -17.64 2.66
N VAL A 186 19.92 -17.29 1.56
CA VAL A 186 21.35 -17.62 1.38
C VAL A 186 22.16 -16.94 2.48
N VAL A 187 22.04 -15.63 2.66
CA VAL A 187 22.74 -14.89 3.72
C VAL A 187 22.46 -15.50 5.09
N ALA A 188 21.20 -15.83 5.39
CA ALA A 188 20.83 -16.42 6.68
C ALA A 188 21.45 -17.81 6.88
N SER A 189 21.65 -18.61 5.82
CA SER A 189 22.26 -19.93 5.90
C SER A 189 23.79 -19.91 6.07
N GLU A 190 24.43 -18.82 5.69
CA GLU A 190 25.89 -18.66 5.77
C GLU A 190 26.36 -18.05 7.10
N LEU A 191 25.42 -17.62 7.95
CA LEU A 191 25.74 -16.94 9.20
C LEU A 191 25.65 -17.88 10.39
N ASP A 192 26.68 -17.84 11.23
CA ASP A 192 26.75 -18.63 12.47
C ASP A 192 25.84 -18.11 13.61
N LYS A 193 25.23 -16.94 13.43
CA LYS A 193 24.37 -16.28 14.42
C LYS A 193 23.20 -15.55 13.77
N PRO A 194 22.06 -15.42 14.47
CA PRO A 194 20.96 -14.57 14.02
C PRO A 194 21.41 -13.11 13.91
N LEU A 195 20.99 -12.45 12.85
CA LEU A 195 21.12 -11.00 12.68
C LEU A 195 19.80 -10.29 12.93
N THR A 196 19.87 -9.01 13.24
CA THR A 196 18.71 -8.13 13.21
C THR A 196 18.29 -7.83 11.77
N VAL A 197 17.05 -7.43 11.54
CA VAL A 197 16.57 -7.06 10.20
C VAL A 197 17.41 -5.92 9.59
N THR A 198 17.89 -4.99 10.42
CA THR A 198 18.77 -3.90 9.97
C THR A 198 20.09 -4.43 9.42
N GLU A 199 20.69 -5.42 10.09
CA GLU A 199 21.94 -6.03 9.63
C GLU A 199 21.69 -6.82 8.33
N TYR A 200 20.60 -7.61 8.23
CA TYR A 200 20.20 -8.26 6.98
C TYR A 200 19.99 -7.28 5.83
N SER A 201 19.41 -6.12 6.11
CA SER A 201 19.21 -5.08 5.10
C SER A 201 20.51 -4.66 4.42
N GLY A 202 21.62 -4.56 5.18
CA GLY A 202 22.96 -4.26 4.63
C GLY A 202 23.52 -5.31 3.68
N HIS A 203 22.97 -6.53 3.67
CA HIS A 203 23.34 -7.60 2.72
C HIS A 203 22.45 -7.62 1.47
N LEU A 204 21.29 -6.94 1.51
CA LEU A 204 20.30 -6.95 0.43
C LEU A 204 20.39 -5.70 -0.46
N PHE A 205 20.91 -4.60 0.06
CA PHE A 205 21.05 -3.28 -0.53
C PHE A 205 22.48 -2.78 -0.44
#